data_e2a5ac539e3651f45e1075a8fb948d27
#
_entry.id   e2a5ac539e3651f45e1075a8fb948d27
#
_cell.length_a   1.000
_cell.length_b   1.000
_cell.length_c   1.000
_cell.angle_alpha   90.00
_cell.angle_beta   90.00
_cell.angle_gamma   90.00
#
_symmetry.space_group_name_H-M   'P 1'
#
loop_
_entity.id
_entity.type
_entity.pdbx_description
1 polymer ?
#
loop_
_entity_poly.entity_id
_entity_poly.type
_entity_poly.pdbx_seq_one_letter_code
_entity_poly.pdbx_strand_id
1 'polypeptide(L)'
;YEKYTEFLDNTNYTGVDRKLILDFLKLGAMEECDPFVEEYFAAIGENNYQSLLLRQYLTMDIFYCIQEFLKGLGEGNVTISPEVTDIKRIPKVIVSVDTTKMYLKEQFQAAIEARNSVSNDRYGSVIQSAKEYIEKNFSNGELSLNRIAAHIGVSPSYFSSIFKQETGTTFVEYLTKVRIDKACELLRCTNSRTAEIGEQVGYSDPHYFSATFKKVMGQSPKDYRACLLYTSPSPRDR
;
A
#
# COMPACT_ATOMS: atom_id res chain seq x y z
N TYR A 1 -53.12 1.19 11.68
CA TYR A 1 -52.56 2.26 10.85
C TYR A 1 -52.14 3.48 11.71
N GLU A 2 -52.98 3.94 12.63
CA GLU A 2 -52.68 5.09 13.51
C GLU A 2 -51.44 4.88 14.42
N LYS A 3 -51.20 3.69 14.94
CA LYS A 3 -49.99 3.39 15.75
C LYS A 3 -48.66 3.45 14.92
N TYR A 4 -48.74 3.25 13.63
CA TYR A 4 -47.56 3.33 12.75
C TYR A 4 -47.21 4.77 12.37
N THR A 5 -48.22 5.63 12.18
CA THR A 5 -48.03 7.07 11.90
C THR A 5 -47.48 7.81 13.11
N GLU A 6 -48.03 7.51 14.31
CA GLU A 6 -47.57 8.10 15.59
C GLU A 6 -46.09 7.73 15.90
N PHE A 7 -45.66 6.55 15.48
CA PHE A 7 -44.26 6.11 15.62
C PHE A 7 -43.32 6.85 14.65
N LEU A 8 -43.73 7.12 13.44
CA LEU A 8 -42.92 7.88 12.43
C LEU A 8 -42.86 9.36 12.77
N ASP A 9 -43.94 9.94 13.36
CA ASP A 9 -43.99 11.36 13.73
C ASP A 9 -43.17 11.67 15.01
N ASN A 10 -42.89 10.69 15.87
CA ASN A 10 -42.09 10.85 17.07
C ASN A 10 -40.60 10.48 16.90
N THR A 11 -40.19 9.95 15.75
CA THR A 11 -38.78 9.66 15.47
C THR A 11 -38.13 10.87 14.82
N ASN A 12 -37.34 11.63 15.58
CA ASN A 12 -36.40 12.66 15.06
C ASN A 12 -35.26 11.99 14.24
N TYR A 13 -35.59 10.94 13.48
CA TYR A 13 -34.61 10.21 12.69
C TYR A 13 -34.48 10.86 11.33
N THR A 14 -33.32 11.48 11.10
CA THR A 14 -32.99 12.19 9.85
C THR A 14 -32.45 11.27 8.74
N GLY A 15 -32.42 9.96 8.97
CA GLY A 15 -31.85 8.98 8.02
C GLY A 15 -30.40 8.59 8.32
N VAL A 16 -29.88 7.66 7.55
CA VAL A 16 -28.47 7.24 7.63
C VAL A 16 -27.58 8.37 7.10
N ASP A 17 -26.59 8.78 7.87
CA ASP A 17 -25.55 9.69 7.36
C ASP A 17 -24.56 8.94 6.48
N ARG A 18 -24.94 8.79 5.20
CA ARG A 18 -24.13 8.10 4.20
C ARG A 18 -22.77 8.76 3.97
N LYS A 19 -22.69 10.08 4.14
CA LYS A 19 -21.43 10.80 4.00
C LYS A 19 -20.47 10.40 5.10
N LEU A 20 -20.91 10.37 6.34
CA LEU A 20 -20.11 9.94 7.49
C LEU A 20 -19.60 8.50 7.31
N ILE A 21 -20.47 7.59 6.85
CA ILE A 21 -20.10 6.20 6.55
C ILE A 21 -19.03 6.12 5.45
N LEU A 22 -19.24 6.83 4.33
CA LEU A 22 -18.29 6.82 3.22
C LEU A 22 -16.95 7.46 3.58
N ASP A 23 -16.96 8.53 4.37
CA ASP A 23 -15.74 9.17 4.85
C ASP A 23 -14.97 8.23 5.79
N PHE A 24 -15.67 7.52 6.69
CA PHE A 24 -15.06 6.49 7.53
C PHE A 24 -14.48 5.33 6.71
N LEU A 25 -15.20 4.80 5.72
CA LEU A 25 -14.69 3.75 4.82
C LEU A 25 -13.44 4.18 4.05
N LYS A 26 -13.34 5.46 3.68
CA LYS A 26 -12.17 6.00 2.95
C LYS A 26 -10.96 6.25 3.83
N LEU A 27 -11.15 6.74 5.05
CA LEU A 27 -10.10 7.31 5.90
C LEU A 27 -9.89 6.57 7.21
N GLY A 28 -10.89 5.83 7.70
CA GLY A 28 -10.84 5.14 8.99
C GLY A 28 -9.86 3.98 9.03
N ALA A 29 -9.40 3.65 10.24
CA ALA A 29 -8.53 2.51 10.53
C ALA A 29 -9.33 1.31 11.07
N MET A 30 -8.72 0.11 11.02
CA MET A 30 -9.35 -1.12 11.50
C MET A 30 -9.73 -1.04 12.99
N GLU A 31 -8.87 -0.43 13.79
CA GLU A 31 -9.02 -0.28 15.24
C GLU A 31 -10.17 0.68 15.60
N GLU A 32 -10.55 1.54 14.66
CA GLU A 32 -11.61 2.54 14.85
C GLU A 32 -13.01 2.00 14.53
N CYS A 33 -13.15 0.77 14.00
CA CYS A 33 -14.45 0.21 13.62
C CYS A 33 -15.38 0.03 14.82
N ASP A 34 -14.85 -0.40 15.98
CA ASP A 34 -15.62 -0.56 17.21
C ASP A 34 -16.15 0.78 17.73
N PRO A 35 -15.29 1.77 18.04
CA PRO A 35 -15.77 3.06 18.50
C PRO A 35 -16.70 3.75 17.49
N PHE A 36 -16.42 3.62 16.18
CA PHE A 36 -17.27 4.20 15.14
C PHE A 36 -18.71 3.64 15.19
N VAL A 37 -18.85 2.32 15.28
CA VAL A 37 -20.19 1.69 15.37
C VAL A 37 -20.90 2.10 16.65
N GLU A 38 -20.23 2.15 17.80
CA GLU A 38 -20.80 2.57 19.06
C GLU A 38 -21.27 4.04 19.03
N GLU A 39 -20.43 4.95 18.54
CA GLU A 39 -20.76 6.37 18.39
C GLU A 39 -21.90 6.58 17.39
N TYR A 40 -21.91 5.83 16.30
CA TYR A 40 -22.97 5.91 15.29
C TYR A 40 -24.33 5.50 15.88
N PHE A 41 -24.38 4.41 16.65
CA PHE A 41 -25.61 3.99 17.34
C PHE A 41 -26.02 4.97 18.44
N ALA A 42 -25.07 5.51 19.19
CA ALA A 42 -25.37 6.54 20.21
C ALA A 42 -25.99 7.80 19.57
N ALA A 43 -25.49 8.22 18.39
CA ALA A 43 -26.04 9.37 17.67
C ALA A 43 -27.46 9.13 17.14
N ILE A 44 -27.82 7.90 16.78
CA ILE A 44 -29.18 7.52 16.37
C ILE A 44 -30.17 7.61 17.57
N GLY A 45 -29.69 7.34 18.75
CA GLY A 45 -30.46 7.33 19.99
C GLY A 45 -31.09 5.98 20.31
N GLU A 46 -31.07 5.62 21.61
CA GLU A 46 -31.42 4.28 22.08
C GLU A 46 -32.85 3.84 21.69
N ASN A 47 -33.83 4.72 21.83
CA ASN A 47 -35.23 4.42 21.49
C ASN A 47 -35.38 4.05 20.00
N ASN A 48 -34.56 4.62 19.10
CA ASN A 48 -34.65 4.39 17.69
C ASN A 48 -34.09 3.01 17.32
N TYR A 49 -32.90 2.65 17.80
CA TYR A 49 -32.31 1.37 17.44
C TYR A 49 -32.89 0.15 18.19
N GLN A 50 -33.72 0.36 19.24
CA GLN A 50 -34.52 -0.71 19.83
C GLN A 50 -35.64 -1.19 18.90
N SER A 51 -36.11 -0.36 17.99
CA SER A 51 -37.09 -0.76 16.96
C SER A 51 -36.47 -1.74 15.95
N LEU A 52 -37.07 -2.93 15.82
CA LEU A 52 -36.64 -3.93 14.83
C LEU A 52 -36.70 -3.39 13.40
N LEU A 53 -37.75 -2.64 13.07
CA LEU A 53 -37.94 -2.05 11.76
C LEU A 53 -36.83 -1.05 11.42
N LEU A 54 -36.49 -0.20 12.37
CA LEU A 54 -35.45 0.80 12.18
C LEU A 54 -34.06 0.15 12.12
N ARG A 55 -33.79 -0.85 12.96
CA ARG A 55 -32.54 -1.64 12.84
C ARG A 55 -32.42 -2.29 11.46
N GLN A 56 -33.50 -2.88 10.94
CA GLN A 56 -33.49 -3.46 9.61
C GLN A 56 -33.18 -2.43 8.54
N TYR A 57 -33.83 -1.27 8.58
CA TYR A 57 -33.61 -0.19 7.64
C TYR A 57 -32.15 0.29 7.68
N LEU A 58 -31.65 0.60 8.88
CA LEU A 58 -30.26 1.06 9.09
C LEU A 58 -29.24 0.05 8.57
N THR A 59 -29.42 -1.22 8.95
CA THR A 59 -28.50 -2.28 8.55
C THR A 59 -28.47 -2.47 7.05
N MET A 60 -29.63 -2.41 6.39
CA MET A 60 -29.71 -2.52 4.92
C MET A 60 -29.08 -1.31 4.24
N ASP A 61 -29.34 -0.10 4.72
CA ASP A 61 -28.79 1.10 4.08
C ASP A 61 -27.28 1.19 4.25
N ILE A 62 -26.72 0.86 5.42
CA ILE A 62 -25.29 0.75 5.65
C ILE A 62 -24.69 -0.36 4.78
N PHE A 63 -25.32 -1.52 4.69
CA PHE A 63 -24.90 -2.61 3.82
C PHE A 63 -24.77 -2.14 2.36
N TYR A 64 -25.77 -1.45 1.82
CA TYR A 64 -25.71 -0.93 0.46
C TYR A 64 -24.65 0.15 0.28
N CYS A 65 -24.43 1.03 1.27
CA CYS A 65 -23.32 1.99 1.24
C CYS A 65 -21.96 1.27 1.13
N ILE A 66 -21.77 0.20 1.91
CA ILE A 66 -20.54 -0.61 1.87
C ILE A 66 -20.40 -1.31 0.52
N GLN A 67 -21.47 -1.91 -0.03
CA GLN A 67 -21.43 -2.56 -1.34
C GLN A 67 -21.08 -1.56 -2.46
N GLU A 68 -21.64 -0.36 -2.42
CA GLU A 68 -21.33 0.70 -3.38
C GLU A 68 -19.87 1.15 -3.27
N PHE A 69 -19.38 1.31 -2.05
CA PHE A 69 -17.97 1.63 -1.79
C PHE A 69 -17.03 0.54 -2.35
N LEU A 70 -17.31 -0.74 -2.08
CA LEU A 70 -16.52 -1.87 -2.55
C LEU A 70 -16.49 -1.97 -4.09
N LYS A 71 -17.63 -1.73 -4.76
CA LYS A 71 -17.68 -1.63 -6.23
C LYS A 71 -16.81 -0.50 -6.77
N GLY A 72 -16.75 0.61 -6.05
CA GLY A 72 -15.92 1.78 -6.41
C GLY A 72 -14.40 1.53 -6.28
N LEU A 73 -13.96 0.51 -5.56
CA LEU A 73 -12.54 0.14 -5.44
C LEU A 73 -11.96 -0.46 -6.74
N GLY A 74 -12.80 -0.86 -7.69
CA GLY A 74 -12.41 -1.42 -8.99
C GLY A 74 -12.58 -2.93 -9.07
N GLU A 75 -12.78 -3.45 -10.30
CA GLU A 75 -13.01 -4.89 -10.59
C GLU A 75 -11.73 -5.75 -10.54
N GLY A 76 -10.59 -5.23 -10.06
CA GLY A 76 -9.32 -5.94 -10.05
C GLY A 76 -8.99 -6.50 -8.66
N ASN A 77 -8.98 -7.82 -8.52
CA ASN A 77 -8.36 -8.60 -7.42
C ASN A 77 -8.83 -8.31 -5.98
N VAL A 78 -9.98 -7.66 -5.77
CA VAL A 78 -10.52 -7.51 -4.42
C VAL A 78 -11.16 -8.83 -4.00
N THR A 79 -10.47 -9.61 -3.19
CA THR A 79 -11.06 -10.79 -2.56
C THR A 79 -11.96 -10.34 -1.41
N ILE A 80 -13.24 -10.08 -1.73
CA ILE A 80 -14.23 -9.80 -0.71
C ILE A 80 -14.74 -11.14 -0.20
N SER A 81 -14.71 -11.35 1.13
CA SER A 81 -15.32 -12.54 1.72
C SER A 81 -16.79 -12.64 1.29
N PRO A 82 -17.26 -13.81 0.82
CA PRO A 82 -18.67 -14.02 0.46
C PRO A 82 -19.65 -13.63 1.57
N GLU A 83 -19.21 -13.72 2.82
CA GLU A 83 -19.98 -13.36 4.00
C GLU A 83 -20.31 -11.87 4.08
N VAL A 84 -19.46 -11.01 3.52
CA VAL A 84 -19.66 -9.54 3.49
C VAL A 84 -20.70 -9.14 2.45
N THR A 85 -20.88 -9.94 1.41
CA THR A 85 -21.82 -9.65 0.32
C THR A 85 -23.16 -10.37 0.47
N ASP A 86 -23.31 -11.23 1.49
CA ASP A 86 -24.53 -12.02 1.69
C ASP A 86 -25.61 -11.26 2.46
N ILE A 87 -26.51 -10.61 1.73
CA ILE A 87 -27.69 -9.92 2.28
C ILE A 87 -28.59 -10.84 3.12
N LYS A 88 -28.56 -12.17 2.89
CA LYS A 88 -29.40 -13.16 3.61
C LYS A 88 -28.99 -13.29 5.10
N ARG A 89 -27.85 -12.76 5.50
CA ARG A 89 -27.45 -12.68 6.92
C ARG A 89 -28.25 -11.64 7.69
N ILE A 90 -28.71 -10.56 7.05
CA ILE A 90 -29.37 -9.42 7.71
C ILE A 90 -30.55 -9.84 8.60
N PRO A 91 -31.51 -10.67 8.17
CA PRO A 91 -32.61 -11.08 9.04
C PRO A 91 -32.19 -11.80 10.32
N LYS A 92 -31.02 -12.44 10.32
CA LYS A 92 -30.49 -13.18 11.47
C LYS A 92 -29.77 -12.26 12.46
N VAL A 93 -29.12 -11.22 11.96
CA VAL A 93 -28.28 -10.32 12.79
C VAL A 93 -29.06 -9.14 13.38
N ILE A 94 -30.20 -8.76 12.82
CA ILE A 94 -31.04 -7.68 13.33
C ILE A 94 -31.90 -8.08 14.53
N VAL A 95 -31.84 -9.32 14.99
CA VAL A 95 -32.67 -9.85 16.10
C VAL A 95 -32.37 -9.10 17.40
N SER A 96 -31.11 -8.77 17.69
CA SER A 96 -30.72 -7.94 18.84
C SER A 96 -29.84 -6.77 18.42
N VAL A 97 -29.71 -5.78 19.27
CA VAL A 97 -28.83 -4.63 19.08
C VAL A 97 -27.38 -5.08 19.00
N ASP A 98 -26.95 -5.97 19.91
CA ASP A 98 -25.58 -6.44 20.00
C ASP A 98 -25.16 -7.21 18.74
N THR A 99 -26.01 -8.12 18.25
CA THR A 99 -25.74 -8.87 17.02
C THR A 99 -25.71 -7.95 15.78
N THR A 100 -26.51 -6.89 15.78
CA THR A 100 -26.49 -5.88 14.72
C THR A 100 -25.19 -5.10 14.72
N LYS A 101 -24.76 -4.60 15.88
CA LYS A 101 -23.49 -3.86 16.03
C LYS A 101 -22.30 -4.72 15.63
N MET A 102 -22.27 -5.97 16.10
CA MET A 102 -21.22 -6.94 15.77
C MET A 102 -21.13 -7.18 14.25
N TYR A 103 -22.28 -7.40 13.62
CA TYR A 103 -22.34 -7.57 12.17
C TYR A 103 -21.85 -6.33 11.41
N LEU A 104 -22.27 -5.14 11.78
CA LEU A 104 -21.82 -3.91 11.12
C LEU A 104 -20.33 -3.67 11.32
N LYS A 105 -19.77 -3.95 12.50
CA LYS A 105 -18.34 -3.93 12.74
C LYS A 105 -17.59 -4.86 11.77
N GLU A 106 -18.02 -6.13 11.66
CA GLU A 106 -17.44 -7.08 10.69
C GLU A 106 -17.49 -6.54 9.27
N GLN A 107 -18.60 -5.91 8.87
CA GLN A 107 -18.77 -5.33 7.54
C GLN A 107 -17.80 -4.15 7.29
N PHE A 108 -17.64 -3.24 8.25
CA PHE A 108 -16.69 -2.14 8.15
C PHE A 108 -15.24 -2.64 8.10
N GLN A 109 -14.88 -3.58 8.98
CA GLN A 109 -13.54 -4.18 9.00
C GLN A 109 -13.20 -4.82 7.65
N ALA A 110 -14.08 -5.62 7.10
CA ALA A 110 -13.87 -6.27 5.82
C ALA A 110 -13.77 -5.28 4.65
N ALA A 111 -14.55 -4.19 4.68
CA ALA A 111 -14.46 -3.14 3.67
C ALA A 111 -13.14 -2.35 3.74
N ILE A 112 -12.66 -2.06 4.94
CA ILE A 112 -11.37 -1.39 5.17
C ILE A 112 -10.21 -2.32 4.76
N GLU A 113 -10.28 -3.60 5.09
CA GLU A 113 -9.31 -4.60 4.67
C GLU A 113 -9.23 -4.71 3.14
N ALA A 114 -10.37 -4.77 2.46
CA ALA A 114 -10.46 -4.76 1.01
C ALA A 114 -9.83 -3.50 0.40
N ARG A 115 -10.11 -2.31 0.96
CA ARG A 115 -9.48 -1.04 0.56
C ARG A 115 -7.97 -1.08 0.70
N ASN A 116 -7.48 -1.57 1.83
CA ASN A 116 -6.05 -1.64 2.13
C ASN A 116 -5.35 -2.65 1.21
N SER A 117 -5.98 -3.79 0.90
CA SER A 117 -5.47 -4.78 -0.04
C SER A 117 -5.29 -4.19 -1.44
N VAL A 118 -6.29 -3.50 -1.98
CA VAL A 118 -6.20 -2.81 -3.29
C VAL A 118 -5.08 -1.78 -3.30
N SER A 119 -4.94 -1.03 -2.22
CA SER A 119 -3.85 -0.05 -2.08
C SER A 119 -2.48 -0.73 -2.09
N ASN A 120 -2.31 -1.81 -1.33
CA ASN A 120 -1.06 -2.56 -1.24
C ASN A 120 -0.70 -3.21 -2.58
N ASP A 121 -1.64 -3.83 -3.28
CA ASP A 121 -1.43 -4.41 -4.62
C ASP A 121 -1.00 -3.35 -5.63
N ARG A 122 -1.62 -2.18 -5.57
CA ARG A 122 -1.26 -1.04 -6.43
C ARG A 122 0.13 -0.50 -6.10
N TYR A 123 0.48 -0.39 -4.82
CA TYR A 123 1.83 0.01 -4.40
C TYR A 123 2.86 -1.03 -4.80
N GLY A 124 2.59 -2.31 -4.57
CA GLY A 124 3.46 -3.41 -4.96
C GLY A 124 3.76 -3.39 -6.46
N SER A 125 2.75 -3.23 -7.32
CA SER A 125 2.93 -3.17 -8.77
C SER A 125 3.74 -1.96 -9.22
N VAL A 126 3.51 -0.79 -8.63
CA VAL A 126 4.27 0.45 -8.90
C VAL A 126 5.74 0.25 -8.51
N ILE A 127 6.01 -0.29 -7.33
CA ILE A 127 7.38 -0.54 -6.85
C ILE A 127 8.09 -1.61 -7.67
N GLN A 128 7.40 -2.67 -8.06
CA GLN A 128 7.96 -3.71 -8.92
C GLN A 128 8.34 -3.14 -10.29
N SER A 129 7.45 -2.37 -10.92
CA SER A 129 7.74 -1.68 -12.18
C SER A 129 8.91 -0.71 -12.07
N ALA A 130 9.02 -0.01 -10.93
CA ALA A 130 10.15 0.87 -10.66
C ALA A 130 11.47 0.11 -10.56
N LYS A 131 11.51 -1.00 -9.82
CA LYS A 131 12.70 -1.85 -9.68
C LYS A 131 13.16 -2.39 -11.03
N GLU A 132 12.23 -2.90 -11.83
CA GLU A 132 12.54 -3.39 -13.18
C GLU A 132 13.07 -2.29 -14.11
N TYR A 133 12.51 -1.09 -14.02
CA TYR A 133 13.00 0.05 -14.79
C TYR A 133 14.40 0.47 -14.35
N ILE A 134 14.70 0.49 -13.05
CA ILE A 134 16.03 0.77 -12.51
C ILE A 134 17.02 -0.27 -13.00
N GLU A 135 16.71 -1.56 -12.89
CA GLU A 135 17.56 -2.67 -13.34
C GLU A 135 17.91 -2.61 -14.84
N LYS A 136 16.97 -2.15 -15.67
CA LYS A 136 17.17 -1.99 -17.11
C LYS A 136 17.93 -0.72 -17.49
N ASN A 137 17.90 0.31 -16.65
CA ASN A 137 18.38 1.66 -16.99
C ASN A 137 19.43 2.22 -16.01
N PHE A 138 19.97 1.44 -15.07
CA PHE A 138 20.91 1.91 -14.06
C PHE A 138 22.17 2.57 -14.67
N SER A 139 22.60 2.13 -15.87
CA SER A 139 23.75 2.66 -16.58
C SER A 139 23.53 4.06 -17.17
N ASN A 140 22.28 4.51 -17.26
CA ASN A 140 22.00 5.86 -17.72
C ASN A 140 22.30 6.86 -16.60
N GLY A 141 23.33 7.70 -16.78
CA GLY A 141 23.74 8.72 -15.81
C GLY A 141 22.65 9.74 -15.45
N GLU A 142 21.69 9.95 -16.35
CA GLU A 142 20.56 10.88 -16.14
C GLU A 142 19.33 10.23 -15.51
N LEU A 143 19.40 8.97 -15.08
CA LEU A 143 18.30 8.32 -14.40
C LEU A 143 17.99 9.05 -13.10
N SER A 144 16.77 9.57 -13.00
CA SER A 144 16.32 10.38 -11.88
C SER A 144 14.94 9.93 -11.38
N LEU A 145 14.62 10.31 -10.16
CA LEU A 145 13.30 10.07 -9.54
C LEU A 145 12.16 10.59 -10.45
N ASN A 146 12.33 11.76 -11.05
CA ASN A 146 11.32 12.36 -11.95
C ASN A 146 11.10 11.50 -13.21
N ARG A 147 12.17 10.96 -13.79
CA ARG A 147 12.08 10.08 -14.96
C ARG A 147 11.33 8.78 -14.67
N ILE A 148 11.59 8.17 -13.52
CA ILE A 148 10.88 6.95 -13.12
C ILE A 148 9.43 7.25 -12.82
N ALA A 149 9.14 8.30 -12.03
CA ALA A 149 7.78 8.69 -11.72
C ALA A 149 6.95 8.97 -12.99
N ALA A 150 7.53 9.65 -13.96
CA ALA A 150 6.90 9.88 -15.26
C ALA A 150 6.67 8.58 -16.04
N HIS A 151 7.64 7.64 -16.03
CA HIS A 151 7.50 6.35 -16.69
C HIS A 151 6.37 5.50 -16.13
N ILE A 152 6.20 5.53 -14.80
CA ILE A 152 5.17 4.74 -14.09
C ILE A 152 3.81 5.48 -14.07
N GLY A 153 3.77 6.76 -14.44
CA GLY A 153 2.54 7.55 -14.46
C GLY A 153 2.09 8.08 -13.11
N VAL A 154 3.04 8.36 -12.21
CA VAL A 154 2.76 8.89 -10.86
C VAL A 154 3.50 10.22 -10.62
N SER A 155 3.07 10.99 -9.61
CA SER A 155 3.81 12.18 -9.23
C SER A 155 5.14 11.83 -8.54
N PRO A 156 6.21 12.64 -8.71
CA PRO A 156 7.50 12.40 -8.05
C PRO A 156 7.41 12.33 -6.52
N SER A 157 6.61 13.18 -5.91
CA SER A 157 6.39 13.20 -4.46
C SER A 157 5.75 11.91 -3.96
N TYR A 158 4.69 11.47 -4.65
CA TYR A 158 4.02 10.20 -4.34
C TYR A 158 4.96 9.02 -4.50
N PHE A 159 5.68 8.92 -5.62
CA PHE A 159 6.67 7.87 -5.86
C PHE A 159 7.75 7.83 -4.78
N SER A 160 8.31 8.99 -4.40
CA SER A 160 9.34 9.07 -3.35
C SER A 160 8.85 8.50 -2.01
N SER A 161 7.62 8.83 -1.62
CA SER A 161 7.03 8.38 -0.36
C SER A 161 6.80 6.88 -0.35
N ILE A 162 6.10 6.33 -1.37
CA ILE A 162 5.79 4.91 -1.43
C ILE A 162 7.06 4.05 -1.64
N PHE A 163 8.03 4.54 -2.43
CA PHE A 163 9.28 3.81 -2.65
C PHE A 163 10.06 3.63 -1.34
N LYS A 164 10.17 4.70 -0.54
CA LYS A 164 10.82 4.63 0.77
C LYS A 164 10.06 3.76 1.76
N GLN A 165 8.73 3.84 1.76
CA GLN A 165 7.87 3.02 2.62
C GLN A 165 8.05 1.52 2.32
N GLU A 166 8.02 1.14 1.06
CA GLU A 166 8.04 -0.25 0.63
C GLU A 166 9.44 -0.88 0.58
N THR A 167 10.49 -0.08 0.31
CA THR A 167 11.87 -0.59 0.18
C THR A 167 12.73 -0.31 1.41
N GLY A 168 12.27 0.54 2.32
CA GLY A 168 13.03 1.02 3.48
C GLY A 168 14.13 2.01 3.13
N THR A 169 14.37 2.31 1.84
CA THR A 169 15.46 3.17 1.35
C THR A 169 14.95 4.21 0.36
N THR A 170 15.68 5.31 0.22
CA THR A 170 15.35 6.29 -0.83
C THR A 170 15.69 5.73 -2.22
N PHE A 171 15.06 6.28 -3.26
CA PHE A 171 15.39 5.94 -4.65
C PHE A 171 16.90 6.11 -4.96
N VAL A 172 17.51 7.19 -4.48
CA VAL A 172 18.94 7.48 -4.71
C VAL A 172 19.83 6.43 -4.05
N GLU A 173 19.53 6.04 -2.83
CA GLU A 173 20.26 4.97 -2.13
C GLU A 173 20.12 3.63 -2.84
N TYR A 174 18.91 3.30 -3.28
CA TYR A 174 18.63 2.07 -4.01
C TYR A 174 19.38 2.02 -5.35
N LEU A 175 19.31 3.09 -6.17
CA LEU A 175 20.03 3.19 -7.43
C LEU A 175 21.55 3.12 -7.22
N THR A 176 22.05 3.79 -6.18
CA THR A 176 23.47 3.72 -5.81
C THR A 176 23.89 2.29 -5.53
N LYS A 177 23.10 1.57 -4.73
CA LYS A 177 23.36 0.16 -4.40
C LYS A 177 23.40 -0.70 -5.68
N VAL A 178 22.39 -0.59 -6.54
CA VAL A 178 22.35 -1.34 -7.83
C VAL A 178 23.59 -1.07 -8.67
N ARG A 179 23.99 0.19 -8.82
CA ARG A 179 25.20 0.57 -9.59
C ARG A 179 26.47 0.00 -8.97
N ILE A 180 26.62 0.06 -7.65
CA ILE A 180 27.80 -0.48 -6.96
C ILE A 180 27.85 -2.00 -7.04
N ASP A 181 26.72 -2.69 -6.89
CA ASP A 181 26.64 -4.14 -7.04
C ASP A 181 27.07 -4.57 -8.46
N LYS A 182 26.60 -3.86 -9.49
CA LYS A 182 27.03 -4.08 -10.87
C LYS A 182 28.50 -3.74 -11.11
N ALA A 183 29.02 -2.70 -10.48
CA ALA A 183 30.45 -2.39 -10.52
C ALA A 183 31.29 -3.51 -9.89
N CYS A 184 30.86 -4.10 -8.78
CA CYS A 184 31.51 -5.25 -8.16
C CYS A 184 31.53 -6.47 -9.10
N GLU A 185 30.44 -6.75 -9.82
CA GLU A 185 30.40 -7.80 -10.84
C GLU A 185 31.43 -7.55 -11.93
N LEU A 186 31.47 -6.33 -12.50
CA LEU A 186 32.42 -5.97 -13.56
C LEU A 186 33.88 -6.00 -13.06
N LEU A 187 34.15 -5.58 -11.83
CA LEU A 187 35.48 -5.67 -11.22
C LEU A 187 35.98 -7.10 -11.07
N ARG A 188 35.07 -8.06 -10.87
CA ARG A 188 35.39 -9.50 -10.78
C ARG A 188 35.59 -10.16 -12.14
N CYS A 189 34.75 -9.80 -13.11
CA CYS A 189 34.62 -10.53 -14.37
C CYS A 189 35.44 -9.91 -15.52
N THR A 190 35.96 -8.67 -15.35
CA THR A 190 36.64 -7.95 -16.41
C THR A 190 37.96 -7.33 -15.98
N ASN A 191 38.85 -7.06 -16.95
CA ASN A 191 40.10 -6.30 -16.74
C ASN A 191 39.92 -4.80 -17.08
N SER A 192 38.68 -4.32 -17.24
CA SER A 192 38.41 -2.91 -17.57
C SER A 192 38.94 -1.98 -16.49
N ARG A 193 39.36 -0.79 -16.88
CA ARG A 193 39.83 0.22 -15.92
C ARG A 193 38.69 0.65 -14.99
N THR A 194 39.02 1.01 -13.76
CA THR A 194 38.00 1.44 -12.77
C THR A 194 37.18 2.64 -13.24
N ALA A 195 37.80 3.56 -14.02
CA ALA A 195 37.07 4.68 -14.63
C ALA A 195 36.04 4.22 -15.67
N GLU A 196 36.40 3.27 -16.52
CA GLU A 196 35.52 2.69 -17.54
C GLU A 196 34.34 1.95 -16.87
N ILE A 197 34.59 1.23 -15.79
CA ILE A 197 33.53 0.57 -15.01
C ILE A 197 32.59 1.62 -14.42
N GLY A 198 33.11 2.71 -13.86
CA GLY A 198 32.30 3.81 -13.37
C GLY A 198 31.33 4.35 -14.43
N GLU A 199 31.82 4.56 -15.65
CA GLU A 199 31.02 5.03 -16.77
C GLU A 199 29.95 3.99 -17.18
N GLN A 200 30.33 2.70 -17.28
CA GLN A 200 29.41 1.61 -17.62
C GLN A 200 28.25 1.45 -16.62
N VAL A 201 28.47 1.79 -15.35
CA VAL A 201 27.42 1.71 -14.33
C VAL A 201 26.72 3.06 -14.09
N GLY A 202 26.95 4.06 -14.94
CA GLY A 202 26.18 5.31 -14.98
C GLY A 202 26.77 6.47 -14.17
N TYR A 203 28.08 6.47 -13.88
CA TYR A 203 28.79 7.61 -13.29
C TYR A 203 29.61 8.32 -14.35
N SER A 204 29.30 9.59 -14.60
CA SER A 204 30.06 10.44 -15.52
C SER A 204 31.40 10.91 -14.97
N ASP A 205 31.55 10.96 -13.64
CA ASP A 205 32.78 11.36 -12.94
C ASP A 205 33.43 10.17 -12.24
N PRO A 206 34.65 9.75 -12.69
CA PRO A 206 35.39 8.64 -12.07
C PRO A 206 35.77 8.89 -10.60
N HIS A 207 35.99 10.15 -10.19
CA HIS A 207 36.32 10.48 -8.81
C HIS A 207 35.10 10.32 -7.91
N TYR A 208 33.94 10.80 -8.37
CA TYR A 208 32.68 10.60 -7.67
C TYR A 208 32.32 9.11 -7.56
N PHE A 209 32.52 8.34 -8.63
CA PHE A 209 32.34 6.87 -8.59
C PHE A 209 33.23 6.24 -7.50
N SER A 210 34.55 6.53 -7.51
CA SER A 210 35.50 5.93 -6.58
C SER A 210 35.18 6.28 -5.12
N ALA A 211 34.78 7.53 -4.85
CA ALA A 211 34.36 7.99 -3.53
C ALA A 211 33.05 7.28 -3.08
N THR A 212 32.06 7.16 -3.97
CA THR A 212 30.80 6.49 -3.69
C THR A 212 31.01 5.00 -3.44
N PHE A 213 31.82 4.35 -4.28
CA PHE A 213 32.16 2.93 -4.10
C PHE A 213 32.83 2.69 -2.75
N LYS A 214 33.82 3.52 -2.39
CA LYS A 214 34.49 3.44 -1.06
C LYS A 214 33.53 3.67 0.09
N LYS A 215 32.58 4.60 -0.04
CA LYS A 215 31.57 4.85 0.98
C LYS A 215 30.66 3.63 1.20
N VAL A 216 30.29 2.93 0.12
CA VAL A 216 29.37 1.77 0.20
C VAL A 216 30.11 0.50 0.59
N MET A 217 31.29 0.24 -0.01
CA MET A 217 32.03 -1.02 0.15
C MET A 217 33.13 -0.97 1.22
N GLY A 218 33.42 0.19 1.81
CA GLY A 218 34.48 0.38 2.79
C GLY A 218 35.90 0.46 2.20
N GLN A 219 36.11 0.14 0.92
CA GLN A 219 37.39 0.13 0.25
C GLN A 219 37.29 0.66 -1.18
N SER A 220 38.42 1.08 -1.76
CA SER A 220 38.41 1.60 -3.14
C SER A 220 38.13 0.50 -4.18
N PRO A 221 37.63 0.83 -5.40
CA PRO A 221 37.45 -0.15 -6.47
C PRO A 221 38.74 -0.91 -6.83
N LYS A 222 39.90 -0.23 -6.74
CA LYS A 222 41.21 -0.83 -7.00
C LYS A 222 41.59 -1.87 -5.93
N ASP A 223 41.37 -1.50 -4.64
CA ASP A 223 41.67 -2.40 -3.54
C ASP A 223 40.74 -3.60 -3.54
N TYR A 224 39.45 -3.38 -3.84
CA TYR A 224 38.47 -4.45 -3.99
C TYR A 224 38.91 -5.47 -5.05
N ARG A 225 39.37 -5.04 -6.23
CA ARG A 225 39.90 -5.93 -7.26
C ARG A 225 41.18 -6.65 -6.82
N ALA A 226 42.09 -5.96 -6.12
CA ALA A 226 43.33 -6.56 -5.63
C ALA A 226 43.05 -7.70 -4.63
N CYS A 227 42.11 -7.52 -3.71
CA CYS A 227 41.72 -8.57 -2.78
C CYS A 227 41.18 -9.83 -3.47
N LEU A 228 40.45 -9.68 -4.57
CA LEU A 228 39.94 -10.82 -5.34
C LEU A 228 41.04 -11.64 -6.02
N LEU A 229 42.12 -10.99 -6.45
CA LEU A 229 43.28 -11.67 -7.09
C LEU A 229 44.08 -12.48 -6.03
N TYR A 230 44.14 -12.02 -4.78
CA TYR A 230 44.84 -12.73 -3.71
C TYR A 230 44.06 -13.94 -3.15
N THR A 231 42.74 -14.00 -3.33
CA THR A 231 41.90 -15.12 -2.86
C THR A 231 41.76 -16.25 -3.90
N SER A 232 42.29 -16.10 -5.12
CA SER A 232 42.37 -17.19 -6.10
C SER A 232 43.64 -18.01 -5.84
N PRO A 233 43.52 -19.34 -5.58
CA PRO A 233 44.70 -20.19 -5.39
C PRO A 233 45.62 -20.11 -6.63
N SER A 234 46.91 -19.86 -6.37
CA SER A 234 47.93 -19.79 -7.42
C SER A 234 48.00 -21.11 -8.18
N PRO A 235 48.12 -21.11 -9.55
CA PRO A 235 48.27 -22.31 -10.34
C PRO A 235 49.60 -23.08 -10.07
N ARG A 236 50.43 -22.61 -9.13
CA ARG A 236 51.78 -23.19 -8.87
C ARG A 236 51.82 -24.21 -7.74
N ASP A 237 50.70 -24.54 -7.13
CA ASP A 237 50.65 -25.56 -6.09
C ASP A 237 49.97 -26.86 -6.58
N ARG A 238 50.35 -27.29 -7.76
CA ARG A 238 50.13 -28.66 -8.23
C ARG A 238 51.42 -29.29 -8.73
#